data_3ba4b58414e4fa8edfb0566538744d2d
#
_entry.id   3ba4b58414e4fa8edfb0566538744d2d
#
_cell.length_a   1.000
_cell.length_b   1.000
_cell.length_c   1.000
_cell.angle_alpha   90.00
_cell.angle_beta   90.00
_cell.angle_gamma   90.00
#
_symmetry.space_group_name_H-M   'P 1'
#
loop_
_entity.id
_entity.type
_entity.pdbx_description
1 polymer ?
#
loop_
_entity_poly.entity_id
_entity_poly.type
_entity_poly.pdbx_seq_one_letter_code
_entity_poly.pdbx_strand_id
1 'polypeptide(L)'
;GDFDESLPYVFGQDYGFDDPTTLVKVSINKKKKLLYLDEIFYLSGLDDDKIFNLNLKNCGRSLIIGDSAAKTTIVTLQRKKEDGKNLNIIPCVKGKGSVLTGIQKMQKYDIIVTQRSKNLI
;
A
#
# COMPACT_ATOMS: atom_id res chain seq x y z
N GLY A 1 9.48 -5.96 -14.86
CA GLY A 1 8.67 -5.38 -15.89
C GLY A 1 8.02 -4.08 -15.49
N ASP A 2 7.41 -3.45 -16.43
CA ASP A 2 6.69 -2.21 -16.19
C ASP A 2 5.31 -2.49 -15.61
N PHE A 3 4.81 -1.54 -14.82
CA PHE A 3 3.48 -1.63 -14.24
C PHE A 3 2.41 -1.47 -15.33
N ASP A 4 1.44 -2.38 -15.36
CA ASP A 4 0.33 -2.31 -16.32
C ASP A 4 -0.83 -1.54 -15.68
N GLU A 5 -1.03 -0.31 -16.12
CA GLU A 5 -2.04 0.60 -15.56
C GLU A 5 -3.49 0.18 -15.90
N SER A 6 -3.67 -0.73 -16.87
CA SER A 6 -5.01 -1.20 -17.24
C SER A 6 -5.57 -2.24 -16.27
N LEU A 7 -4.74 -2.83 -15.42
CA LEU A 7 -5.15 -3.87 -14.49
C LEU A 7 -5.77 -3.28 -13.21
N PRO A 8 -6.67 -4.02 -12.56
CA PRO A 8 -7.15 -3.61 -11.23
C PRO A 8 -6.00 -3.56 -10.24
N TYR A 9 -6.07 -2.64 -9.30
CA TYR A 9 -4.98 -2.44 -8.34
C TYR A 9 -5.50 -2.07 -6.95
N VAL A 10 -4.63 -2.26 -5.97
CA VAL A 10 -4.82 -1.86 -4.59
C VAL A 10 -3.47 -1.37 -4.05
N PHE A 11 -3.49 -0.55 -3.01
CA PHE A 11 -2.27 -0.12 -2.34
C PHE A 11 -2.09 -0.89 -1.04
N GLY A 12 -0.84 -1.25 -0.73
CA GLY A 12 -0.45 -1.80 0.56
C GLY A 12 0.42 -0.82 1.30
N GLN A 13 0.31 -0.75 2.62
CA GLN A 13 1.05 0.22 3.41
C GLN A 13 1.49 -0.36 4.77
N ASP A 14 2.77 -0.21 5.06
CA ASP A 14 3.34 -0.46 6.38
C ASP A 14 3.70 0.89 7.02
N TYR A 15 3.60 0.96 8.34
CA TYR A 15 3.79 2.20 9.10
C TYR A 15 4.95 2.08 10.07
N GLY A 16 5.68 3.17 10.20
CA GLY A 16 6.71 3.34 11.21
C GLY A 16 7.03 4.81 11.36
N PHE A 17 7.79 5.18 12.38
CA PHE A 17 8.35 6.52 12.47
C PHE A 17 9.87 6.45 12.28
N ASP A 18 10.57 5.75 13.17
CA ASP A 18 12.01 5.48 12.99
C ASP A 18 12.22 4.51 11.83
N ASP A 19 11.41 3.44 11.77
CA ASP A 19 11.37 2.57 10.61
C ASP A 19 10.57 3.24 9.49
N PRO A 20 10.82 2.86 8.23
CA PRO A 20 10.11 3.49 7.12
C PRO A 20 8.61 3.22 7.10
N THR A 21 7.84 4.24 6.71
CA THR A 21 6.47 4.07 6.22
C THR A 21 6.56 3.86 4.72
N THR A 22 5.78 2.93 4.22
CA THR A 22 5.82 2.54 2.81
C THR A 22 4.47 2.73 2.15
N LEU A 23 4.47 2.78 0.84
CA LEU A 23 3.27 2.68 0.03
C LEU A 23 3.63 1.94 -1.25
N VAL A 24 2.95 0.83 -1.49
CA VAL A 24 3.21 -0.03 -2.65
C VAL A 24 1.91 -0.21 -3.41
N LYS A 25 1.93 0.03 -4.71
CA LYS A 25 0.81 -0.25 -5.60
C LYS A 25 0.91 -1.69 -6.05
N VAL A 26 -0.18 -2.44 -5.90
CA VAL A 26 -0.25 -3.86 -6.24
C VAL A 26 -1.31 -4.05 -7.30
N SER A 27 -0.91 -4.55 -8.46
CA SER A 27 -1.82 -4.88 -9.54
C SER A 27 -1.85 -6.38 -9.76
N ILE A 28 -3.00 -6.91 -10.17
CA ILE A 28 -3.23 -8.35 -10.27
C ILE A 28 -3.63 -8.69 -11.70
N ASN A 29 -2.87 -9.60 -12.33
CA ASN A 29 -3.25 -10.22 -13.58
C ASN A 29 -3.65 -11.66 -13.29
N LYS A 30 -4.96 -11.92 -13.19
CA LYS A 30 -5.49 -13.24 -12.82
C LYS A 30 -5.24 -14.29 -13.89
N LYS A 31 -5.28 -13.92 -15.16
CA LYS A 31 -5.06 -14.86 -16.27
C LYS A 31 -3.64 -15.41 -16.26
N LYS A 32 -2.67 -14.54 -16.05
CA LYS A 32 -1.25 -14.92 -16.06
C LYS A 32 -0.73 -15.28 -14.66
N LYS A 33 -1.54 -15.11 -13.62
CA LYS A 33 -1.17 -15.30 -12.20
C LYS A 33 0.05 -14.48 -11.82
N LEU A 34 0.01 -13.17 -12.15
CA LEU A 34 1.08 -12.23 -11.88
C LEU A 34 0.61 -11.13 -10.93
N LEU A 35 1.46 -10.80 -9.98
CA LEU A 35 1.34 -9.59 -9.15
C LEU A 35 2.40 -8.60 -9.60
N TYR A 36 1.97 -7.39 -9.93
CA TYR A 36 2.86 -6.29 -10.25
C TYR A 36 2.97 -5.39 -9.04
N LEU A 37 4.19 -5.16 -8.56
CA LEU A 37 4.46 -4.31 -7.41
C LEU A 37 5.20 -3.06 -7.85
N ASP A 38 4.72 -1.91 -7.40
CA ASP A 38 5.33 -0.63 -7.68
C ASP A 38 5.49 0.16 -6.38
N GLU A 39 6.72 0.35 -5.92
CA GLU A 39 7.02 1.12 -4.73
C GLU A 39 6.77 2.61 -5.00
N ILE A 40 5.78 3.18 -4.29
CA ILE A 40 5.46 4.60 -4.44
C ILE A 40 6.35 5.43 -3.54
N PHE A 41 6.48 5.05 -2.25
CA PHE A 41 7.45 5.67 -1.37
C PHE A 41 7.91 4.71 -0.26
N TYR A 42 9.06 5.06 0.32
CA TYR A 42 9.70 4.30 1.40
C TYR A 42 10.48 5.34 2.22
N LEU A 43 9.83 5.91 3.24
CA LEU A 43 10.33 7.10 3.93
C LEU A 43 10.20 6.96 5.44
N SER A 44 11.26 7.32 6.16
CA SER A 44 11.25 7.39 7.62
C SER A 44 10.86 8.80 8.09
N GLY A 45 10.44 8.91 9.36
CA GLY A 45 10.17 10.20 9.98
C GLY A 45 8.88 10.87 9.55
N LEU A 46 7.94 10.11 8.97
CA LEU A 46 6.63 10.66 8.59
C LEU A 46 5.68 10.64 9.78
N ASP A 47 5.12 11.81 10.11
CA ASP A 47 3.98 11.87 11.02
C ASP A 47 2.66 11.57 10.29
N ASP A 48 1.56 11.49 11.03
CA ASP A 48 0.27 11.12 10.47
C ASP A 48 -0.21 12.10 9.40
N ASP A 49 0.06 13.40 9.56
CA ASP A 49 -0.34 14.41 8.58
C ASP A 49 0.43 14.24 7.26
N LYS A 50 1.72 13.95 7.34
CA LYS A 50 2.53 13.72 6.14
C LYS A 50 2.12 12.45 5.42
N ILE A 51 1.82 11.38 6.16
CA ILE A 51 1.33 10.13 5.60
C ILE A 51 0.00 10.38 4.89
N PHE A 52 -0.93 11.10 5.54
CA PHE A 52 -2.22 11.43 4.96
C PHE A 52 -2.06 12.19 3.63
N ASN A 53 -1.24 13.23 3.63
CA ASN A 53 -1.04 14.06 2.44
C ASN A 53 -0.42 13.28 1.29
N LEU A 54 0.59 12.44 1.57
CA LEU A 54 1.20 11.59 0.57
C LEU A 54 0.23 10.55 0.02
N ASN A 55 -0.56 9.93 0.90
CA ASN A 55 -1.54 8.94 0.49
C ASN A 55 -2.65 9.59 -0.37
N LEU A 56 -3.14 10.75 0.03
CA LEU A 56 -4.17 11.45 -0.74
C LEU A 56 -3.68 11.84 -2.13
N LYS A 57 -2.43 12.31 -2.21
CA LYS A 57 -1.80 12.68 -3.48
C LYS A 57 -1.63 11.47 -4.41
N ASN A 58 -1.20 10.34 -3.87
CA ASN A 58 -0.85 9.16 -4.67
C ASN A 58 -2.02 8.21 -4.92
N CYS A 59 -2.97 8.14 -4.00
CA CYS A 59 -4.04 7.15 -4.04
C CYS A 59 -5.42 7.75 -4.29
N GLY A 60 -5.64 9.01 -3.92
CA GLY A 60 -6.99 9.59 -3.95
C GLY A 60 -7.94 8.74 -3.13
N ARG A 61 -9.00 8.22 -3.75
CA ARG A 61 -9.99 7.34 -3.12
C ARG A 61 -9.74 5.84 -3.41
N SER A 62 -8.61 5.50 -4.02
CA SER A 62 -8.24 4.11 -4.23
C SER A 62 -8.00 3.40 -2.90
N LEU A 63 -8.33 2.11 -2.86
CA LEU A 63 -8.22 1.32 -1.63
C LEU A 63 -6.76 1.18 -1.17
N ILE A 64 -6.53 1.46 0.10
CA ILE A 64 -5.27 1.22 0.79
C ILE A 64 -5.50 0.16 1.86
N ILE A 65 -4.70 -0.89 1.86
CA ILE A 65 -4.73 -1.92 2.89
C ILE A 65 -3.51 -1.70 3.78
N GLY A 66 -3.76 -1.29 5.03
CA GLY A 66 -2.71 -1.02 5.99
C GLY A 66 -2.40 -2.21 6.88
N ASP A 67 -1.18 -2.25 7.42
CA ASP A 67 -0.78 -3.28 8.37
C ASP A 67 -1.67 -3.24 9.60
N SER A 68 -2.32 -4.36 9.92
CA SER A 68 -3.26 -4.46 11.02
C SER A 68 -2.62 -4.25 12.41
N ALA A 69 -1.31 -4.38 12.53
CA ALA A 69 -0.60 -4.07 13.76
C ALA A 69 -0.64 -2.57 14.10
N ALA A 70 -0.89 -1.71 13.13
CA ALA A 70 -0.92 -0.25 13.28
C ALA A 70 -2.35 0.30 13.35
N LYS A 71 -3.22 -0.30 14.15
CA LYS A 71 -4.65 0.06 14.22
C LYS A 71 -4.88 1.53 14.54
N THR A 72 -4.13 2.08 15.48
CA THR A 72 -4.26 3.49 15.89
C THR A 72 -3.94 4.43 14.73
N THR A 73 -2.86 4.16 14.01
CA THR A 73 -2.48 4.93 12.82
C THR A 73 -3.57 4.87 11.76
N ILE A 74 -4.09 3.68 11.48
CA ILE A 74 -5.15 3.49 10.48
C ILE A 74 -6.39 4.28 10.85
N VAL A 75 -6.85 4.21 12.11
CA VAL A 75 -8.03 4.97 12.57
C VAL A 75 -7.80 6.47 12.42
N THR A 76 -6.61 6.96 12.79
CA THR A 76 -6.26 8.36 12.64
C THR A 76 -6.34 8.79 11.17
N LEU A 77 -5.76 8.00 10.27
CA LEU A 77 -5.78 8.30 8.84
C LEU A 77 -7.19 8.24 8.25
N GLN A 78 -8.02 7.30 8.70
CA GLN A 78 -9.42 7.19 8.26
C GLN A 78 -10.24 8.43 8.60
N ARG A 79 -9.95 9.08 9.72
CA ARG A 79 -10.70 10.25 10.23
C ARG A 79 -10.26 11.57 9.63
N LYS A 80 -9.07 11.63 9.03
CA LYS A 80 -8.54 12.87 8.46
C LYS A 80 -9.28 13.22 7.18
N LYS A 81 -9.49 14.54 6.97
CA LYS A 81 -10.09 15.07 5.76
C LYS A 81 -9.34 16.33 5.34
N GLU A 82 -9.27 16.55 4.04
CA GLU A 82 -8.78 17.80 3.46
C GLU A 82 -9.72 18.20 2.32
N ASP A 83 -10.32 19.39 2.42
CA ASP A 83 -11.31 19.86 1.45
C ASP A 83 -12.44 18.86 1.21
N GLY A 84 -12.90 18.21 2.29
CA GLY A 84 -13.95 17.19 2.22
C GLY A 84 -13.48 15.83 1.71
N LYS A 85 -12.22 15.68 1.37
CA LYS A 85 -11.66 14.44 0.83
C LYS A 85 -11.00 13.61 1.95
N ASN A 86 -11.30 12.34 1.99
CA ASN A 86 -10.70 11.39 2.92
C ASN A 86 -10.14 10.18 2.18
N LEU A 87 -9.32 9.40 2.88
CA LEU A 87 -8.73 8.18 2.32
C LEU A 87 -9.73 7.02 2.41
N ASN A 88 -9.57 6.05 1.50
CA ASN A 88 -10.24 4.76 1.57
C ASN A 88 -9.24 3.73 2.07
N ILE A 89 -9.10 3.65 3.39
CA ILE A 89 -8.07 2.83 4.03
C ILE A 89 -8.71 1.85 5.02
N ILE A 90 -8.28 0.58 4.96
CA ILE A 90 -8.75 -0.47 5.84
C ILE A 90 -7.58 -1.27 6.39
N PRO A 91 -7.72 -1.90 7.57
CA PRO A 91 -6.67 -2.80 8.07
C PRO A 91 -6.67 -4.11 7.30
N CYS A 92 -5.50 -4.73 7.20
CA CYS A 92 -5.37 -6.08 6.66
C CYS A 92 -6.03 -7.08 7.64
N VAL A 93 -6.95 -7.89 7.14
CA VAL A 93 -7.75 -8.78 8.00
C VAL A 93 -6.93 -9.93 8.57
N LYS A 94 -5.87 -10.35 7.90
CA LYS A 94 -5.11 -11.54 8.30
C LYS A 94 -3.78 -11.25 8.98
N GLY A 95 -3.56 -10.11 9.46
CA GLY A 95 -2.56 -9.62 10.41
C GLY A 95 -1.21 -10.30 10.59
N LYS A 96 -0.78 -11.22 9.75
CA LYS A 96 0.53 -11.87 9.86
C LYS A 96 1.36 -11.59 8.63
N GLY A 97 2.55 -11.05 8.84
CA GLY A 97 3.45 -10.67 7.77
C GLY A 97 2.99 -9.38 7.08
N SER A 98 3.66 -9.04 6.01
CA SER A 98 3.28 -7.87 5.22
C SER A 98 1.99 -8.12 4.44
N VAL A 99 1.29 -7.04 4.08
CA VAL A 99 0.13 -7.09 3.19
C VAL A 99 0.46 -7.84 1.90
N LEU A 100 1.63 -7.58 1.34
CA LEU A 100 2.07 -8.23 0.09
C LEU A 100 2.22 -9.73 0.25
N THR A 101 2.85 -10.18 1.35
CA THR A 101 3.02 -11.61 1.64
C THR A 101 1.67 -12.30 1.77
N GLY A 102 0.71 -11.66 2.45
CA GLY A 102 -0.64 -12.20 2.58
C GLY A 102 -1.34 -12.35 1.24
N ILE A 103 -1.27 -11.31 0.40
CA ILE A 103 -1.87 -11.37 -0.94
C ILE A 103 -1.22 -12.48 -1.77
N GLN A 104 0.10 -12.57 -1.76
CA GLN A 104 0.83 -13.58 -2.52
C GLN A 104 0.46 -14.99 -2.10
N LYS A 105 0.41 -15.26 -0.78
CA LYS A 105 0.03 -16.58 -0.26
C LYS A 105 -1.39 -16.97 -0.65
N MET A 106 -2.31 -16.03 -0.59
CA MET A 106 -3.72 -16.29 -0.94
C MET A 106 -3.91 -16.55 -2.42
N GLN A 107 -3.16 -15.85 -3.27
CA GLN A 107 -3.35 -15.89 -4.71
C GLN A 107 -2.38 -16.83 -5.41
N LYS A 108 -1.27 -17.21 -4.76
CA LYS A 108 -0.21 -18.05 -5.35
C LYS A 108 0.29 -17.49 -6.67
N TYR A 109 0.52 -16.18 -6.72
CA TYR A 109 0.92 -15.47 -7.91
C TYR A 109 2.43 -15.24 -7.93
N ASP A 110 3.00 -15.19 -9.12
CA ASP A 110 4.37 -14.70 -9.32
C ASP A 110 4.41 -13.18 -9.18
N ILE A 111 5.51 -12.67 -8.65
CA ILE A 111 5.68 -11.24 -8.38
C ILE A 111 6.58 -10.62 -9.42
N ILE A 112 6.12 -9.50 -9.99
CA ILE A 112 6.91 -8.64 -10.88
C ILE A 112 7.08 -7.29 -10.19
N VAL A 113 8.33 -6.84 -10.04
CA VAL A 113 8.65 -5.59 -9.34
C VAL A 113 9.17 -4.58 -10.37
N THR A 114 8.68 -3.34 -10.29
CA THR A 114 9.14 -2.28 -11.18
C THR A 114 10.59 -1.90 -10.88
N GLN A 115 11.28 -1.32 -11.87
CA GLN A 115 12.69 -0.96 -11.73
C GLN A 115 12.93 0.09 -10.65
N ARG A 116 11.96 0.98 -10.41
CA ARG A 116 12.10 2.02 -9.37
C ARG A 116 11.88 1.50 -7.96
N SER A 117 11.43 0.27 -7.79
CA SER A 117 11.05 -0.32 -6.50
C SER A 117 12.25 -0.95 -5.80
N LYS A 118 13.25 -0.14 -5.50
CA LYS A 118 14.56 -0.60 -4.98
C LYS A 118 14.45 -1.34 -3.65
N ASN A 119 13.50 -0.97 -2.79
CA ASN A 119 13.38 -1.55 -1.46
C ASN A 119 12.52 -2.82 -1.43
N LEU A 120 11.97 -3.22 -2.57
CA LEU A 120 11.18 -4.45 -2.71
C LEU A 120 12.00 -5.61 -3.31
N ILE A 121 13.17 -5.32 -3.82
CA ILE A 121 14.04 -6.29 -4.48
C ILE A 121 14.98 -6.96 -3.50
#